data_ce8a06302fd989eba0814d989a3d786e
#
_entry.id   ce8a06302fd989eba0814d989a3d786e
#
_cell.length_a   1.000
_cell.length_b   1.000
_cell.length_c   1.000
_cell.angle_alpha   90.00
_cell.angle_beta   90.00
_cell.angle_gamma   90.00
#
_symmetry.space_group_name_H-M   'P 1'
#
loop_
_entity.id
_entity.type
_entity.pdbx_description
1 polymer ?
#
loop_
_entity_poly.entity_id
_entity_poly.type
_entity_poly.pdbx_seq_one_letter_code
_entity_poly.pdbx_strand_id
1 'polypeptide(L)'
;TGPLLNKAECFAITCRSIAVCYSDWIIFKFLTKLKLSSRIQGVVLALFNLPIATRKHLLNLGLCLALIWGVYDALMGPDLVSDLRDFTGRYGAYLLLISLLFTPLSQRWKWVKRHLAMRRNIGVWGFIYAALHVLIWIMLEFYYDWQLMLDEIAGNLFILLGILAFLLLLPLALTSTHKAIKYLGYRKWQLLHTLTYVAIPAVIAHHFMAQKTATLEPLLMGLVLFLVLVWRYRHVR
;
A
#
# COMPACT_ATOMS: atom_id res chain seq x y z
N THR A 1 -33.59 -40.17 9.58
CA THR A 1 -33.56 -39.02 10.52
C THR A 1 -32.27 -38.23 10.27
N GLY A 2 -32.30 -37.31 9.28
CA GLY A 2 -31.21 -36.36 9.02
C GLY A 2 -31.33 -35.13 9.93
N PRO A 3 -30.22 -34.47 10.29
CA PRO A 3 -30.25 -33.32 11.16
C PRO A 3 -30.97 -32.14 10.45
N LEU A 4 -32.03 -31.64 11.07
CA LEU A 4 -32.73 -30.42 10.66
C LEU A 4 -31.78 -29.24 10.87
N LEU A 5 -31.27 -28.66 9.79
CA LEU A 5 -30.53 -27.40 9.80
C LEU A 5 -31.42 -26.30 10.43
N ASN A 6 -30.89 -25.65 11.44
CA ASN A 6 -31.57 -24.62 12.18
C ASN A 6 -31.89 -23.43 11.22
N LYS A 7 -33.08 -22.85 11.30
CA LYS A 7 -33.55 -21.73 10.46
C LYS A 7 -32.56 -20.54 10.43
N ALA A 8 -31.77 -20.36 11.52
CA ALA A 8 -30.76 -19.33 11.62
C ALA A 8 -29.54 -19.61 10.69
N GLU A 9 -29.16 -20.88 10.50
CA GLU A 9 -28.05 -21.25 9.59
C GLU A 9 -28.48 -21.14 8.13
N CYS A 10 -29.71 -21.51 7.78
CA CYS A 10 -30.27 -21.26 6.44
C CYS A 10 -30.35 -19.78 6.10
N PHE A 11 -30.73 -18.93 7.06
CA PHE A 11 -30.80 -17.47 6.85
C PHE A 11 -29.38 -16.87 6.66
N ALA A 12 -28.39 -17.32 7.42
CA ALA A 12 -27.00 -16.86 7.29
C ALA A 12 -26.35 -17.27 5.96
N ILE A 13 -26.64 -18.47 5.46
CA ILE A 13 -26.16 -18.97 4.16
C ILE A 13 -26.83 -18.19 3.02
N THR A 14 -28.13 -17.92 3.09
CA THR A 14 -28.89 -17.17 2.07
C THR A 14 -28.43 -15.70 2.04
N CYS A 15 -28.24 -15.05 3.18
CA CYS A 15 -27.71 -13.68 3.24
C CYS A 15 -26.27 -13.57 2.71
N ARG A 16 -25.41 -14.57 2.96
CA ARG A 16 -24.06 -14.61 2.40
C ARG A 16 -24.10 -14.73 0.86
N SER A 17 -24.96 -15.58 0.33
CA SER A 17 -25.10 -15.77 -1.13
C SER A 17 -25.65 -14.51 -1.82
N ILE A 18 -26.65 -13.83 -1.24
CA ILE A 18 -27.23 -12.60 -1.79
C ILE A 18 -26.20 -11.45 -1.76
N ALA A 19 -25.41 -11.32 -0.68
CA ALA A 19 -24.36 -10.30 -0.59
C ALA A 19 -23.22 -10.51 -1.60
N VAL A 20 -22.89 -11.77 -1.91
CA VAL A 20 -21.92 -12.14 -2.95
C VAL A 20 -22.47 -11.79 -4.34
N CYS A 21 -23.70 -12.19 -4.66
CA CYS A 21 -24.35 -11.84 -5.95
C CYS A 21 -24.46 -10.33 -6.19
N TYR A 22 -24.77 -9.54 -5.15
CA TYR A 22 -24.89 -8.09 -5.30
C TYR A 22 -23.55 -7.38 -5.53
N SER A 23 -22.46 -7.86 -4.89
CA SER A 23 -21.12 -7.32 -5.10
C SER A 23 -20.60 -7.64 -6.52
N ASP A 24 -20.87 -8.85 -7.01
CA ASP A 24 -20.45 -9.29 -8.34
C ASP A 24 -21.21 -8.52 -9.43
N TRP A 25 -22.49 -8.18 -9.20
CA TRP A 25 -23.29 -7.38 -10.11
C TRP A 25 -22.78 -5.93 -10.24
N ILE A 26 -22.32 -5.30 -9.12
CA ILE A 26 -21.74 -3.96 -9.15
C ILE A 26 -20.41 -3.95 -9.90
N ILE A 27 -19.55 -4.95 -9.65
CA ILE A 27 -18.28 -5.11 -10.35
C ILE A 27 -18.53 -5.35 -11.85
N PHE A 28 -19.50 -6.22 -12.18
CA PHE A 28 -19.90 -6.47 -13.55
C PHE A 28 -20.37 -5.20 -14.27
N LYS A 29 -21.25 -4.39 -13.64
CA LYS A 29 -21.68 -3.09 -14.17
C LYS A 29 -20.52 -2.10 -14.34
N PHE A 30 -19.53 -2.09 -13.44
CA PHE A 30 -18.36 -1.24 -13.56
C PHE A 30 -17.45 -1.68 -14.71
N LEU A 31 -17.21 -2.99 -14.83
CA LEU A 31 -16.41 -3.57 -15.90
C LEU A 31 -17.05 -3.43 -17.28
N THR A 32 -18.39 -3.51 -17.37
CA THR A 32 -19.11 -3.26 -18.63
C THR A 32 -19.03 -1.79 -19.04
N LYS A 33 -19.04 -0.85 -18.09
CA LYS A 33 -18.80 0.59 -18.38
C LYS A 33 -17.40 0.86 -18.91
N LEU A 34 -16.38 0.07 -18.51
CA LEU A 34 -15.01 0.19 -19.00
C LEU A 34 -14.78 -0.42 -20.40
N LYS A 35 -15.85 -0.95 -21.05
CA LYS A 35 -15.76 -1.63 -22.37
C LYS A 35 -14.64 -2.67 -22.48
N LEU A 36 -14.28 -3.33 -21.35
CA LEU A 36 -13.31 -4.40 -21.35
C LEU A 36 -13.84 -5.64 -22.09
N SER A 37 -12.96 -6.38 -22.78
CA SER A 37 -13.31 -7.65 -23.42
C SER A 37 -13.94 -8.63 -22.41
N SER A 38 -14.90 -9.41 -22.84
CA SER A 38 -15.61 -10.40 -22.00
C SER A 38 -14.67 -11.40 -21.33
N ARG A 39 -13.54 -11.74 -21.95
CA ARG A 39 -12.49 -12.57 -21.35
C ARG A 39 -11.83 -11.90 -20.14
N ILE A 40 -11.49 -10.61 -20.25
CA ILE A 40 -10.88 -9.84 -19.15
C ILE A 40 -11.89 -9.68 -18.01
N GLN A 41 -13.16 -9.44 -18.31
CA GLN A 41 -14.24 -9.38 -17.31
C GLN A 41 -14.35 -10.70 -16.53
N GLY A 42 -14.31 -11.85 -17.22
CA GLY A 42 -14.33 -13.17 -16.59
C GLY A 42 -13.14 -13.43 -15.67
N VAL A 43 -11.92 -13.08 -16.09
CA VAL A 43 -10.71 -13.19 -15.28
C VAL A 43 -10.76 -12.30 -14.04
N VAL A 44 -11.20 -11.05 -14.18
CA VAL A 44 -11.34 -10.14 -13.04
C VAL A 44 -12.35 -10.67 -12.04
N LEU A 45 -13.52 -11.12 -12.48
CA LEU A 45 -14.52 -11.72 -11.60
C LEU A 45 -14.01 -12.98 -10.88
N ALA A 46 -13.27 -13.84 -11.60
CA ALA A 46 -12.65 -15.03 -11.01
C ALA A 46 -11.63 -14.65 -9.92
N LEU A 47 -10.77 -13.65 -10.15
CA LEU A 47 -9.82 -13.14 -9.17
C LEU A 47 -10.50 -12.56 -7.92
N PHE A 48 -11.65 -11.89 -8.10
CA PHE A 48 -12.43 -11.35 -6.98
C PHE A 48 -13.09 -12.44 -6.13
N ASN A 49 -13.36 -13.61 -6.68
CA ASN A 49 -13.97 -14.76 -5.96
C ASN A 49 -12.96 -15.69 -5.29
N LEU A 50 -11.65 -15.48 -5.49
CA LEU A 50 -10.61 -16.28 -4.84
C LEU A 50 -10.62 -16.07 -3.30
N PRO A 51 -10.20 -17.08 -2.53
CA PRO A 51 -9.94 -16.97 -1.10
C PRO A 51 -8.97 -15.83 -0.79
N ILE A 52 -9.14 -15.15 0.35
CA ILE A 52 -8.30 -14.00 0.71
C ILE A 52 -6.81 -14.36 0.83
N ALA A 53 -6.50 -15.60 1.23
CA ALA A 53 -5.13 -16.11 1.27
C ALA A 53 -4.51 -16.14 -0.12
N THR A 54 -5.19 -16.73 -1.10
CA THR A 54 -4.74 -16.79 -2.50
C THR A 54 -4.53 -15.40 -3.08
N ARG A 55 -5.45 -14.45 -2.83
CA ARG A 55 -5.28 -13.05 -3.27
C ARG A 55 -4.05 -12.38 -2.68
N LYS A 56 -3.72 -12.66 -1.40
CA LYS A 56 -2.49 -12.15 -0.78
C LYS A 56 -1.23 -12.75 -1.42
N HIS A 57 -1.25 -14.03 -1.74
CA HIS A 57 -0.13 -14.68 -2.44
C HIS A 57 0.06 -14.12 -3.84
N LEU A 58 -1.03 -13.93 -4.60
CA LEU A 58 -0.98 -13.30 -5.92
C LEU A 58 -0.46 -11.85 -5.85
N LEU A 59 -0.89 -11.07 -4.86
CA LEU A 59 -0.38 -9.73 -4.63
C LEU A 59 1.13 -9.76 -4.33
N ASN A 60 1.57 -10.63 -3.43
CA ASN A 60 2.99 -10.75 -3.09
C ASN A 60 3.81 -11.16 -4.32
N LEU A 61 3.34 -12.14 -5.08
CA LEU A 61 4.00 -12.56 -6.32
C LEU A 61 4.08 -11.41 -7.32
N GLY A 62 2.97 -10.68 -7.53
CA GLY A 62 2.95 -9.52 -8.44
C GLY A 62 3.92 -8.43 -8.03
N LEU A 63 4.03 -8.12 -6.73
CA LEU A 63 4.96 -7.11 -6.22
C LEU A 63 6.42 -7.58 -6.26
N CYS A 64 6.69 -8.88 -6.05
CA CYS A 64 8.01 -9.47 -6.28
C CYS A 64 8.41 -9.39 -7.77
N LEU A 65 7.51 -9.75 -8.68
CA LEU A 65 7.76 -9.67 -10.11
C LEU A 65 7.99 -8.22 -10.58
N ALA A 66 7.22 -7.27 -10.03
CA ALA A 66 7.44 -5.84 -10.30
C ALA A 66 8.81 -5.37 -9.82
N LEU A 67 9.29 -5.86 -8.65
CA LEU A 67 10.65 -5.56 -8.17
C LEU A 67 11.72 -6.15 -9.10
N ILE A 68 11.56 -7.41 -9.51
CA ILE A 68 12.48 -8.08 -10.46
C ILE A 68 12.51 -7.31 -11.79
N TRP A 69 11.35 -6.90 -12.28
CA TRP A 69 11.25 -6.08 -13.49
C TRP A 69 11.96 -4.74 -13.33
N GLY A 70 11.77 -4.04 -12.20
CA GLY A 70 12.45 -2.76 -11.94
C GLY A 70 13.96 -2.89 -11.84
N VAL A 71 14.46 -4.00 -11.28
CA VAL A 71 15.91 -4.31 -11.27
C VAL A 71 16.40 -4.56 -12.69
N TYR A 72 15.66 -5.33 -13.49
CA TYR A 72 16.01 -5.60 -14.89
C TYR A 72 16.04 -4.31 -15.73
N ASP A 73 15.02 -3.46 -15.57
CA ASP A 73 14.92 -2.18 -16.26
C ASP A 73 16.09 -1.26 -15.94
N ALA A 74 16.46 -1.15 -14.65
CA ALA A 74 17.61 -0.38 -14.18
C ALA A 74 18.96 -0.93 -14.70
N LEU A 75 19.09 -2.26 -14.84
CA LEU A 75 20.29 -2.88 -15.43
C LEU A 75 20.45 -2.56 -16.92
N MET A 76 19.36 -2.27 -17.62
CA MET A 76 19.35 -1.85 -19.03
C MET A 76 19.39 -0.32 -19.17
N GLY A 77 19.20 0.41 -18.10
CA GLY A 77 19.22 1.88 -18.05
C GLY A 77 20.65 2.45 -18.06
N PRO A 78 20.78 3.76 -18.24
CA PRO A 78 22.08 4.45 -18.29
C PRO A 78 22.76 4.58 -16.92
N ASP A 79 21.98 4.60 -15.81
CA ASP A 79 22.47 4.77 -14.44
C ASP A 79 21.75 3.83 -13.48
N LEU A 80 22.33 2.66 -13.28
CA LEU A 80 21.78 1.60 -12.43
C LEU A 80 21.40 2.09 -11.03
N VAL A 81 22.24 2.89 -10.39
CA VAL A 81 22.05 3.30 -8.99
C VAL A 81 20.89 4.28 -8.88
N SER A 82 20.88 5.30 -9.74
CA SER A 82 19.82 6.29 -9.79
C SER A 82 18.47 5.67 -10.15
N ASP A 83 18.44 4.81 -11.17
CA ASP A 83 17.22 4.17 -11.66
C ASP A 83 16.61 3.24 -10.59
N LEU A 84 17.45 2.43 -9.91
CA LEU A 84 16.99 1.57 -8.80
C LEU A 84 16.49 2.37 -7.59
N ARG A 85 17.21 3.43 -7.22
CA ARG A 85 16.82 4.31 -6.13
C ARG A 85 15.47 4.96 -6.43
N ASP A 86 15.31 5.55 -7.60
CA ASP A 86 14.10 6.24 -8.00
C ASP A 86 12.92 5.28 -8.15
N PHE A 87 13.13 4.10 -8.73
CA PHE A 87 12.12 3.05 -8.82
C PHE A 87 11.62 2.64 -7.43
N THR A 88 12.53 2.26 -6.53
CA THR A 88 12.15 1.75 -5.21
C THR A 88 11.50 2.83 -4.34
N GLY A 89 11.98 4.06 -4.39
CA GLY A 89 11.40 5.19 -3.66
C GLY A 89 9.99 5.53 -4.15
N ARG A 90 9.81 5.67 -5.45
CA ARG A 90 8.53 6.01 -6.09
C ARG A 90 7.46 4.96 -5.84
N TYR A 91 7.75 3.69 -6.13
CA TYR A 91 6.78 2.60 -5.92
C TYR A 91 6.51 2.35 -4.44
N GLY A 92 7.50 2.53 -3.57
CA GLY A 92 7.29 2.52 -2.13
C GLY A 92 6.26 3.57 -1.68
N ALA A 93 6.41 4.81 -2.13
CA ALA A 93 5.49 5.90 -1.84
C ALA A 93 4.06 5.61 -2.39
N TYR A 94 3.94 5.08 -3.62
CA TYR A 94 2.63 4.67 -4.15
C TYR A 94 1.95 3.60 -3.30
N LEU A 95 2.66 2.54 -2.91
CA LEU A 95 2.10 1.47 -2.09
C LEU A 95 1.65 1.98 -0.72
N LEU A 96 2.41 2.86 -0.09
CA LEU A 96 2.04 3.48 1.18
C LEU A 96 0.77 4.34 1.02
N LEU A 97 0.69 5.17 -0.01
CA LEU A 97 -0.48 6.00 -0.30
C LEU A 97 -1.72 5.13 -0.61
N ILE A 98 -1.57 4.09 -1.43
CA ILE A 98 -2.64 3.13 -1.73
C ILE A 98 -3.12 2.45 -0.45
N SER A 99 -2.21 2.03 0.45
CA SER A 99 -2.61 1.42 1.72
C SER A 99 -3.48 2.37 2.58
N LEU A 100 -3.21 3.68 2.54
CA LEU A 100 -3.98 4.68 3.26
C LEU A 100 -5.37 4.88 2.64
N LEU A 101 -5.48 4.83 1.31
CA LEU A 101 -6.73 4.96 0.56
C LEU A 101 -7.76 3.85 0.85
N PHE A 102 -7.32 2.65 1.25
CA PHE A 102 -8.25 1.55 1.53
C PHE A 102 -9.31 1.88 2.58
N THR A 103 -8.98 2.70 3.58
CA THR A 103 -9.92 3.05 4.66
C THR A 103 -11.09 3.89 4.16
N PRO A 104 -10.90 5.07 3.54
CA PRO A 104 -12.00 5.87 3.02
C PRO A 104 -12.79 5.12 1.93
N LEU A 105 -12.09 4.43 1.02
CA LEU A 105 -12.77 3.70 -0.04
C LEU A 105 -13.64 2.56 0.49
N SER A 106 -13.20 1.85 1.54
CA SER A 106 -13.96 0.75 2.14
C SER A 106 -15.24 1.21 2.83
N GLN A 107 -15.34 2.47 3.22
CA GLN A 107 -16.58 3.02 3.78
C GLN A 107 -17.58 3.41 2.69
N ARG A 108 -17.08 3.83 1.52
CA ARG A 108 -17.91 4.24 0.39
C ARG A 108 -18.35 3.06 -0.46
N TRP A 109 -17.51 2.02 -0.64
CA TRP A 109 -17.76 0.88 -1.51
C TRP A 109 -17.66 -0.45 -0.79
N LYS A 110 -18.76 -1.20 -0.75
CA LYS A 110 -18.85 -2.51 -0.08
C LYS A 110 -17.81 -3.52 -0.62
N TRP A 111 -17.51 -3.47 -1.92
CA TRP A 111 -16.52 -4.35 -2.54
C TRP A 111 -15.10 -4.09 -2.03
N VAL A 112 -14.69 -2.83 -1.78
CA VAL A 112 -13.39 -2.49 -1.19
C VAL A 112 -13.29 -3.02 0.25
N LYS A 113 -14.40 -2.98 1.02
CA LYS A 113 -14.45 -3.55 2.37
C LYS A 113 -14.04 -5.01 2.41
N ARG A 114 -14.38 -5.79 1.38
CA ARG A 114 -13.98 -7.21 1.22
C ARG A 114 -12.46 -7.40 1.07
N HIS A 115 -11.74 -6.35 0.59
CA HIS A 115 -10.30 -6.35 0.36
C HIS A 115 -9.51 -5.64 1.45
N LEU A 116 -10.17 -5.13 2.50
CA LEU A 116 -9.53 -4.37 3.58
C LEU A 116 -8.38 -5.14 4.26
N ALA A 117 -8.46 -6.49 4.28
CA ALA A 117 -7.39 -7.33 4.81
C ALA A 117 -6.09 -7.29 3.98
N MET A 118 -6.13 -6.78 2.73
CA MET A 118 -4.94 -6.60 1.89
C MET A 118 -4.21 -5.28 2.21
N ARG A 119 -4.90 -4.29 2.81
CA ARG A 119 -4.32 -2.99 3.19
C ARG A 119 -2.99 -3.14 3.94
N ARG A 120 -2.98 -4.01 4.97
CA ARG A 120 -1.77 -4.25 5.78
C ARG A 120 -0.63 -4.83 4.94
N ASN A 121 -0.96 -5.76 4.06
CA ASN A 121 0.02 -6.40 3.19
C ASN A 121 0.65 -5.40 2.21
N ILE A 122 -0.17 -4.54 1.61
CA ILE A 122 0.30 -3.45 0.71
C ILE A 122 1.19 -2.47 1.48
N GLY A 123 0.81 -2.08 2.72
CA GLY A 123 1.63 -1.21 3.55
C GLY A 123 2.98 -1.80 3.94
N VAL A 124 3.04 -3.11 4.22
CA VAL A 124 4.31 -3.81 4.49
C VAL A 124 5.20 -3.84 3.24
N TRP A 125 4.63 -4.08 2.06
CA TRP A 125 5.37 -3.99 0.80
C TRP A 125 5.88 -2.57 0.52
N GLY A 126 5.06 -1.54 0.81
CA GLY A 126 5.51 -0.15 0.72
C GLY A 126 6.72 0.12 1.61
N PHE A 127 6.75 -0.45 2.82
CA PHE A 127 7.92 -0.38 3.69
C PHE A 127 9.13 -1.17 3.14
N ILE A 128 8.92 -2.36 2.56
CA ILE A 128 10.01 -3.14 1.95
C ILE A 128 10.68 -2.34 0.82
N TYR A 129 9.89 -1.73 -0.06
CA TYR A 129 10.42 -0.86 -1.11
C TYR A 129 11.17 0.36 -0.54
N ALA A 130 10.63 0.99 0.51
CA ALA A 130 11.30 2.10 1.19
C ALA A 130 12.62 1.65 1.85
N ALA A 131 12.67 0.46 2.44
CA ALA A 131 13.88 -0.10 3.02
C ALA A 131 14.94 -0.40 1.94
N LEU A 132 14.53 -0.95 0.80
CA LEU A 132 15.42 -1.13 -0.35
C LEU A 132 15.96 0.21 -0.87
N HIS A 133 15.11 1.23 -0.97
CA HIS A 133 15.52 2.59 -1.35
C HIS A 133 16.62 3.13 -0.43
N VAL A 134 16.45 3.00 0.88
CA VAL A 134 17.47 3.44 1.87
C VAL A 134 18.75 2.60 1.76
N LEU A 135 18.62 1.28 1.56
CA LEU A 135 19.78 0.41 1.39
C LEU A 135 20.58 0.74 0.12
N ILE A 136 19.90 1.02 -1.00
CA ILE A 136 20.55 1.44 -2.25
C ILE A 136 21.30 2.75 -2.03
N TRP A 137 20.69 3.72 -1.34
CA TRP A 137 21.32 4.99 -1.00
C TRP A 137 22.58 4.80 -0.15
N ILE A 138 22.54 3.98 0.89
CA ILE A 138 23.69 3.72 1.78
C ILE A 138 24.79 2.93 1.05
N MET A 139 24.43 1.87 0.34
CA MET A 139 25.39 0.89 -0.16
C MET A 139 25.95 1.24 -1.53
N LEU A 140 25.12 1.72 -2.44
CA LEU A 140 25.48 1.91 -3.83
C LEU A 140 25.80 3.37 -4.17
N GLU A 141 25.18 4.32 -3.50
CA GLU A 141 25.41 5.74 -3.77
C GLU A 141 26.57 6.27 -2.91
N PHE A 142 26.63 5.93 -1.63
CA PHE A 142 27.66 6.42 -0.71
C PHE A 142 28.76 5.40 -0.37
N TYR A 143 28.65 4.17 -0.84
CA TYR A 143 29.65 3.10 -0.58
C TYR A 143 30.06 2.99 0.89
N TYR A 144 29.09 3.21 1.82
CA TYR A 144 29.32 3.24 3.29
C TYR A 144 30.22 4.39 3.77
N ASP A 145 30.41 5.45 3.01
CA ASP A 145 31.12 6.66 3.48
C ASP A 145 30.21 7.44 4.44
N TRP A 146 30.36 7.13 5.73
CA TRP A 146 29.55 7.72 6.80
C TRP A 146 29.77 9.23 6.93
N GLN A 147 30.98 9.73 6.66
CA GLN A 147 31.26 11.16 6.76
C GLN A 147 30.51 11.92 5.67
N LEU A 148 30.63 11.46 4.44
CA LEU A 148 29.93 12.06 3.30
C LEU A 148 28.40 12.00 3.48
N MET A 149 27.89 10.88 4.00
CA MET A 149 26.45 10.73 4.31
C MET A 149 25.98 11.73 5.36
N LEU A 150 26.73 11.94 6.44
CA LEU A 150 26.37 12.89 7.50
C LEU A 150 26.38 14.33 6.98
N ASP A 151 27.36 14.69 6.16
CA ASP A 151 27.45 16.02 5.53
C ASP A 151 26.25 16.24 4.58
N GLU A 152 25.88 15.23 3.81
CA GLU A 152 24.72 15.30 2.89
C GLU A 152 23.39 15.39 3.66
N ILE A 153 23.24 14.65 4.75
CA ILE A 153 22.06 14.75 5.64
C ILE A 153 21.94 16.14 6.26
N ALA A 154 23.08 16.70 6.73
CA ALA A 154 23.09 18.02 7.36
C ALA A 154 22.80 19.14 6.37
N GLY A 155 23.20 18.98 5.11
CA GLY A 155 23.00 19.97 4.05
C GLY A 155 21.63 19.94 3.39
N ASN A 156 20.87 18.83 3.51
CA ASN A 156 19.67 18.63 2.69
C ASN A 156 18.42 18.25 3.53
N LEU A 157 17.51 19.21 3.67
CA LEU A 157 16.25 19.03 4.41
C LEU A 157 15.40 17.86 3.87
N PHE A 158 15.39 17.62 2.56
CA PHE A 158 14.62 16.53 1.98
C PHE A 158 15.13 15.14 2.42
N ILE A 159 16.45 14.97 2.60
CA ILE A 159 17.04 13.73 3.10
C ILE A 159 16.62 13.51 4.56
N LEU A 160 16.68 14.56 5.37
CA LEU A 160 16.24 14.51 6.77
C LEU A 160 14.77 14.09 6.89
N LEU A 161 13.89 14.63 6.02
CA LEU A 161 12.49 14.22 5.96
C LEU A 161 12.33 12.74 5.55
N GLY A 162 13.14 12.25 4.61
CA GLY A 162 13.16 10.85 4.21
C GLY A 162 13.56 9.92 5.37
N ILE A 163 14.62 10.27 6.11
CA ILE A 163 15.07 9.54 7.29
C ILE A 163 13.98 9.53 8.37
N LEU A 164 13.38 10.68 8.67
CA LEU A 164 12.30 10.80 9.64
C LEU A 164 11.10 9.90 9.23
N ALA A 165 10.73 9.94 7.95
CA ALA A 165 9.64 9.11 7.44
C ALA A 165 9.97 7.61 7.59
N PHE A 166 11.19 7.19 7.25
CA PHE A 166 11.64 5.81 7.39
C PHE A 166 11.63 5.35 8.84
N LEU A 167 12.13 6.16 9.77
CA LEU A 167 12.13 5.87 11.21
C LEU A 167 10.70 5.76 11.78
N LEU A 168 9.75 6.54 11.27
CA LEU A 168 8.35 6.43 11.64
C LEU A 168 7.69 5.16 11.05
N LEU A 169 8.05 4.77 9.83
CA LEU A 169 7.53 3.57 9.18
C LEU A 169 8.07 2.27 9.78
N LEU A 170 9.29 2.27 10.30
CA LEU A 170 9.95 1.10 10.87
C LEU A 170 9.12 0.40 11.97
N PRO A 171 8.69 1.07 13.05
CA PRO A 171 7.87 0.43 14.09
C PRO A 171 6.51 -0.02 13.56
N LEU A 172 5.93 0.66 12.58
CA LEU A 172 4.68 0.26 11.95
C LEU A 172 4.83 -1.07 11.21
N ALA A 173 5.92 -1.23 10.46
CA ALA A 173 6.21 -2.46 9.72
C ALA A 173 6.50 -3.62 10.67
N LEU A 174 7.38 -3.44 11.67
CA LEU A 174 7.73 -4.44 12.67
C LEU A 174 6.51 -4.92 13.47
N THR A 175 5.57 -4.03 13.76
CA THR A 175 4.35 -4.36 14.50
C THR A 175 3.17 -4.80 13.61
N SER A 176 3.37 -4.91 12.30
CA SER A 176 2.36 -5.35 11.33
C SER A 176 2.14 -6.87 11.32
N THR A 177 2.48 -7.59 12.38
CA THR A 177 2.26 -9.05 12.51
C THR A 177 1.11 -9.36 13.48
N HIS A 178 0.47 -10.53 13.32
CA HIS A 178 -0.55 -10.97 14.27
C HIS A 178 0.01 -11.18 15.69
N LYS A 179 1.28 -11.64 15.79
CA LYS A 179 1.96 -11.81 17.08
C LYS A 179 2.16 -10.47 17.79
N ALA A 180 2.59 -9.43 17.07
CA ALA A 180 2.77 -8.08 17.61
C ALA A 180 1.45 -7.47 18.09
N ILE A 181 0.35 -7.63 17.33
CA ILE A 181 -0.98 -7.17 17.76
C ILE A 181 -1.42 -7.85 19.05
N LYS A 182 -1.19 -9.17 19.17
CA LYS A 182 -1.53 -9.94 20.39
C LYS A 182 -0.68 -9.50 21.59
N TYR A 183 0.61 -9.21 21.36
CA TYR A 183 1.55 -8.78 22.42
C TYR A 183 1.27 -7.37 22.92
N LEU A 184 1.11 -6.40 22.01
CA LEU A 184 0.86 -4.99 22.36
C LEU A 184 -0.56 -4.74 22.88
N GLY A 185 -1.51 -5.59 22.49
CA GLY A 185 -2.94 -5.32 22.62
C GLY A 185 -3.45 -4.36 21.54
N TYR A 186 -4.70 -4.56 21.13
CA TYR A 186 -5.30 -3.85 19.98
C TYR A 186 -5.28 -2.32 20.12
N ARG A 187 -5.56 -1.78 21.33
CA ARG A 187 -5.60 -0.32 21.56
C ARG A 187 -4.24 0.36 21.39
N LYS A 188 -3.17 -0.22 21.97
CA LYS A 188 -1.81 0.32 21.85
C LYS A 188 -1.30 0.18 20.41
N TRP A 189 -1.57 -0.96 19.78
CA TRP A 189 -1.25 -1.19 18.38
C TRP A 189 -1.93 -0.17 17.45
N GLN A 190 -3.22 0.11 17.68
CA GLN A 190 -3.96 1.10 16.90
C GLN A 190 -3.41 2.52 17.09
N LEU A 191 -3.05 2.90 18.34
CA LEU A 191 -2.43 4.18 18.62
C LEU A 191 -1.08 4.32 17.91
N LEU A 192 -0.22 3.29 17.99
CA LEU A 192 1.06 3.28 17.25
C LEU A 192 0.83 3.48 15.75
N HIS A 193 -0.15 2.79 15.17
CA HIS A 193 -0.46 2.90 13.74
C HIS A 193 -1.08 4.25 13.32
N THR A 194 -1.40 5.15 14.26
CA THR A 194 -1.73 6.55 13.90
C THR A 194 -0.53 7.33 13.39
N LEU A 195 0.72 6.90 13.69
CA LEU A 195 1.93 7.47 13.12
C LEU A 195 1.96 7.44 11.59
N THR A 196 1.19 6.56 10.95
CA THR A 196 0.99 6.54 9.50
C THR A 196 0.57 7.92 8.95
N TYR A 197 -0.21 8.69 9.73
CA TYR A 197 -0.69 10.02 9.32
C TYR A 197 0.36 11.13 9.44
N VAL A 198 1.53 10.83 9.98
CA VAL A 198 2.71 11.69 9.98
C VAL A 198 3.75 11.15 8.99
N ALA A 199 3.94 9.82 8.99
CA ALA A 199 4.92 9.17 8.14
C ALA A 199 4.64 9.36 6.63
N ILE A 200 3.40 9.13 6.18
CA ILE A 200 3.08 9.24 4.74
C ILE A 200 3.15 10.68 4.22
N PRO A 201 2.67 11.73 4.92
CA PRO A 201 2.97 13.12 4.56
C PRO A 201 4.46 13.42 4.46
N ALA A 202 5.29 12.92 5.39
CA ALA A 202 6.74 13.09 5.33
C ALA A 202 7.36 12.38 4.10
N VAL A 203 6.90 11.17 3.74
CA VAL A 203 7.29 10.48 2.49
C VAL A 203 6.97 11.33 1.26
N ILE A 204 5.76 11.88 1.18
CA ILE A 204 5.32 12.65 0.01
C ILE A 204 6.07 14.00 -0.06
N ALA A 205 6.30 14.65 1.08
CA ALA A 205 7.10 15.87 1.15
C ALA A 205 8.56 15.62 0.72
N HIS A 206 9.18 14.53 1.21
CA HIS A 206 10.49 14.08 0.77
C HIS A 206 10.53 13.85 -0.75
N HIS A 207 9.57 13.10 -1.29
CA HIS A 207 9.47 12.81 -2.71
C HIS A 207 9.29 14.08 -3.55
N PHE A 208 8.45 15.03 -3.10
CA PHE A 208 8.25 16.31 -3.76
C PHE A 208 9.53 17.16 -3.82
N MET A 209 10.27 17.23 -2.70
CA MET A 209 11.50 18.01 -2.61
C MET A 209 12.69 17.35 -3.32
N ALA A 210 12.72 16.03 -3.42
CA ALA A 210 13.79 15.29 -4.11
C ALA A 210 13.76 15.46 -5.63
N GLN A 211 12.64 15.89 -6.20
CA GLN A 211 12.53 16.10 -7.64
C GLN A 211 13.10 17.45 -8.05
N LYS A 212 14.08 17.44 -8.96
CA LYS A 212 14.72 18.65 -9.52
C LYS A 212 13.82 19.43 -10.48
N THR A 213 12.80 18.77 -11.02
CA THR A 213 11.84 19.37 -11.97
C THR A 213 10.42 19.27 -11.41
N ALA A 214 9.62 20.32 -11.60
CA ALA A 214 8.22 20.32 -11.19
C ALA A 214 7.41 19.34 -12.07
N THR A 215 7.24 18.11 -11.61
CA THR A 215 6.41 17.11 -12.26
C THR A 215 5.00 17.09 -11.66
N LEU A 216 4.00 16.70 -12.44
CA LEU A 216 2.62 16.58 -11.95
C LEU A 216 2.45 15.43 -10.95
N GLU A 217 3.34 14.46 -10.98
CA GLU A 217 3.24 13.23 -10.19
C GLU A 217 3.18 13.49 -8.67
N PRO A 218 4.17 14.16 -8.02
CA PRO A 218 4.12 14.38 -6.57
C PRO A 218 3.01 15.36 -6.17
N LEU A 219 2.59 16.28 -7.05
CA LEU A 219 1.44 17.15 -6.82
C LEU A 219 0.14 16.34 -6.73
N LEU A 220 -0.06 15.38 -7.64
CA LEU A 220 -1.22 14.48 -7.61
C LEU A 220 -1.19 13.60 -6.36
N MET A 221 -0.03 13.08 -5.97
CA MET A 221 0.11 12.32 -4.72
C MET A 221 -0.26 13.18 -3.50
N GLY A 222 0.23 14.42 -3.44
CA GLY A 222 -0.11 15.39 -2.39
C GLY A 222 -1.61 15.71 -2.36
N LEU A 223 -2.23 15.91 -3.51
CA LEU A 223 -3.69 16.14 -3.61
C LEU A 223 -4.47 14.93 -3.09
N VAL A 224 -4.12 13.72 -3.50
CA VAL A 224 -4.77 12.49 -3.02
C VAL A 224 -4.61 12.34 -1.52
N LEU A 225 -3.41 12.58 -0.98
CA LEU A 225 -3.17 12.58 0.45
C LEU A 225 -4.03 13.60 1.17
N PHE A 226 -4.07 14.84 0.70
CA PHE A 226 -4.88 15.91 1.27
C PHE A 226 -6.36 15.52 1.33
N LEU A 227 -6.92 15.01 0.25
CA LEU A 227 -8.32 14.54 0.19
C LEU A 227 -8.60 13.43 1.21
N VAL A 228 -7.67 12.48 1.38
CA VAL A 228 -7.79 11.40 2.38
C VAL A 228 -7.75 11.96 3.81
N LEU A 229 -6.86 12.91 4.10
CA LEU A 229 -6.74 13.52 5.42
C LEU A 229 -7.99 14.36 5.76
N VAL A 230 -8.49 15.15 4.83
CA VAL A 230 -9.72 15.94 4.98
C VAL A 230 -10.92 15.03 5.21
N TRP A 231 -11.04 13.95 4.41
CA TRP A 231 -12.10 12.98 4.58
C TRP A 231 -12.05 12.35 5.98
N ARG A 232 -10.87 11.93 6.43
CA ARG A 232 -10.68 11.36 7.77
C ARG A 232 -11.05 12.34 8.87
N TYR A 233 -10.61 13.59 8.79
CA TYR A 233 -10.95 14.63 9.77
C TYR A 233 -12.45 14.78 9.94
N ARG A 234 -13.20 14.73 8.82
CA ARG A 234 -14.67 14.85 8.83
C ARG A 234 -15.40 13.62 9.41
N HIS A 235 -14.80 12.43 9.34
CA HIS A 235 -15.48 11.17 9.71
C HIS A 235 -14.99 10.54 11.02
N VAL A 236 -13.99 11.12 11.68
CA VAL A 236 -13.46 10.67 12.97
C VAL A 236 -13.97 11.54 14.13
N ARG A 237 -14.70 12.61 13.82
CA ARG A 237 -15.54 13.32 14.77
C ARG A 237 -16.90 12.61 14.84
#